data_375dd3f7914e1f8a9f64c97a0316ae9a
#
_entry.id   375dd3f7914e1f8a9f64c97a0316ae9a
#
_cell.length_a   1.000
_cell.length_b   1.000
_cell.length_c   1.000
_cell.angle_alpha   90.00
_cell.angle_beta   90.00
_cell.angle_gamma   90.00
#
_symmetry.space_group_name_H-M   'P 1'
#
loop_
_entity.id
_entity.type
_entity.pdbx_description
1 polymer ?
#
loop_
_entity_poly.entity_id
_entity_poly.type
_entity_poly.pdbx_seq_one_letter_code
_entity_poly.pdbx_strand_id
1 'polypeptide(L)'
;MSKFHNPIYEKDRWAANRSKAFLIAVLSVNSVIAVIAIVVFMNMVSYMKTSSENDYAALLQLYLTLAMAECLMIVFIAPALAGTGISQERENGNLELFLSTGVSPWQVILGKLVSCMNMMFVLIVTSLPVFSLVFVYGGVQMRDLIAMISVLLIVALEICSLSILCSAGANRSVYAALSAYASNLILIGGTLFVHLAPSLLYSSSVYGDQLGSPVSWYHYLLLTNPVVTFYGVLNYQAGSRSAIFDMINYMGNYKQNWVTQHWLPVSLLVQAAIVAFELLYAVHILYSKRKGNYREIRLR
;
A
#
# COMPACT_ATOMS: atom_id res chain seq x y z
N MET A 1 27.50 -12.39 -16.46
CA MET A 1 26.29 -12.07 -15.67
C MET A 1 26.71 -11.30 -14.43
N SER A 2 26.68 -9.95 -14.46
CA SER A 2 26.98 -9.12 -13.29
C SER A 2 25.83 -9.32 -12.29
N LYS A 3 26.11 -10.01 -11.19
CA LYS A 3 25.20 -10.01 -10.03
C LYS A 3 25.00 -8.57 -9.59
N PHE A 4 23.77 -8.11 -9.57
CA PHE A 4 23.38 -6.83 -8.93
C PHE A 4 23.74 -6.91 -7.44
N HIS A 5 25.01 -6.70 -7.14
CA HIS A 5 25.54 -6.73 -5.79
C HIS A 5 25.35 -5.33 -5.19
N ASN A 6 24.16 -5.07 -4.59
CA ASN A 6 23.94 -3.84 -3.87
C ASN A 6 24.29 -4.07 -2.39
N PRO A 7 25.43 -3.50 -1.91
CA PRO A 7 25.93 -3.77 -0.55
C PRO A 7 24.96 -3.29 0.54
N ILE A 8 24.13 -2.29 0.24
CA ILE A 8 23.11 -1.76 1.17
C ILE A 8 22.00 -2.77 1.37
N TYR A 9 21.50 -3.37 0.28
CA TYR A 9 20.49 -4.43 0.35
C TYR A 9 20.97 -5.63 1.15
N GLU A 10 22.20 -6.09 0.93
CA GLU A 10 22.76 -7.22 1.68
C GLU A 10 22.86 -6.93 3.17
N LYS A 11 23.38 -5.77 3.55
CA LYS A 11 23.45 -5.32 4.94
C LYS A 11 22.07 -5.33 5.60
N ASP A 12 21.08 -4.72 4.95
CA ASP A 12 19.73 -4.59 5.51
C ASP A 12 19.02 -5.94 5.59
N ARG A 13 19.19 -6.83 4.61
CA ARG A 13 18.67 -8.20 4.64
C ARG A 13 19.22 -9.01 5.83
N TRP A 14 20.53 -8.93 6.08
CA TRP A 14 21.14 -9.59 7.22
C TRP A 14 20.66 -9.01 8.56
N ALA A 15 20.48 -7.70 8.64
CA ALA A 15 19.96 -7.02 9.82
C ALA A 15 18.51 -7.40 10.08
N ALA A 16 17.66 -7.42 9.05
CA ALA A 16 16.24 -7.76 9.13
C ALA A 16 16.03 -9.20 9.63
N ASN A 17 16.74 -10.17 9.04
CA ASN A 17 16.62 -11.58 9.40
C ASN A 17 17.03 -11.89 10.85
N ARG A 18 17.79 -11.01 11.50
CA ARG A 18 18.20 -11.12 12.90
C ARG A 18 17.43 -10.20 13.84
N SER A 19 16.55 -9.36 13.30
CA SER A 19 15.79 -8.38 14.07
C SER A 19 14.62 -9.05 14.81
N LYS A 20 14.67 -9.03 16.15
CA LYS A 20 13.55 -9.43 17.00
C LYS A 20 12.29 -8.58 16.71
N ALA A 21 12.48 -7.30 16.39
CA ALA A 21 11.39 -6.38 16.07
C ALA A 21 10.64 -6.81 14.82
N PHE A 22 11.34 -7.25 13.78
CA PHE A 22 10.70 -7.78 12.56
C PHE A 22 9.92 -9.07 12.84
N LEU A 23 10.51 -10.00 13.60
CA LEU A 23 9.83 -11.23 14.00
C LEU A 23 8.52 -10.92 14.77
N ILE A 24 8.58 -9.99 15.74
CA ILE A 24 7.42 -9.56 16.53
C ILE A 24 6.37 -8.93 15.59
N ALA A 25 6.78 -8.10 14.64
CA ALA A 25 5.85 -7.50 13.66
C ALA A 25 5.14 -8.57 12.83
N VAL A 26 5.86 -9.55 12.30
CA VAL A 26 5.27 -10.66 11.54
C VAL A 26 4.30 -11.47 12.39
N LEU A 27 4.70 -11.83 13.63
CA LEU A 27 3.83 -12.57 14.54
C LEU A 27 2.58 -11.77 14.94
N SER A 28 2.71 -10.48 15.22
CA SER A 28 1.58 -9.63 15.60
C SER A 28 0.57 -9.51 14.46
N VAL A 29 1.04 -9.30 13.22
CA VAL A 29 0.16 -9.22 12.05
C VAL A 29 -0.58 -10.52 11.82
N ASN A 30 0.15 -11.64 11.77
CA ASN A 30 -0.48 -12.95 11.58
C ASN A 30 -1.46 -13.29 12.70
N SER A 31 -1.16 -12.91 13.96
CA SER A 31 -2.08 -13.10 15.08
C SER A 31 -3.36 -12.28 14.90
N VAL A 32 -3.26 -11.02 14.48
CA VAL A 32 -4.43 -10.17 14.22
C VAL A 32 -5.27 -10.73 13.09
N ILE A 33 -4.64 -11.13 11.96
CA ILE A 33 -5.36 -11.73 10.82
C ILE A 33 -6.04 -13.04 11.25
N ALA A 34 -5.36 -13.89 12.05
CA ALA A 34 -5.95 -15.13 12.56
C ALA A 34 -7.15 -14.86 13.48
N VAL A 35 -7.09 -13.87 14.36
CA VAL A 35 -8.22 -13.48 15.21
C VAL A 35 -9.40 -13.00 14.36
N ILE A 36 -9.15 -12.13 13.36
CA ILE A 36 -10.19 -11.68 12.43
C ILE A 36 -10.79 -12.87 11.70
N ALA A 37 -9.96 -13.82 11.21
CA ALA A 37 -10.42 -15.03 10.53
C ALA A 37 -11.35 -15.84 11.41
N ILE A 38 -10.98 -16.07 12.67
CA ILE A 38 -11.79 -16.82 13.63
C ILE A 38 -13.13 -16.12 13.89
N VAL A 39 -13.11 -14.81 14.15
CA VAL A 39 -14.33 -14.04 14.43
C VAL A 39 -15.28 -14.05 13.23
N VAL A 40 -14.77 -13.80 12.01
CA VAL A 40 -15.60 -13.79 10.80
C VAL A 40 -16.12 -15.20 10.51
N PHE A 41 -15.30 -16.23 10.67
CA PHE A 41 -15.70 -17.62 10.50
C PHE A 41 -16.78 -18.05 11.50
N MET A 42 -16.67 -17.66 12.77
CA MET A 42 -17.71 -17.95 13.78
C MET A 42 -19.05 -17.26 13.44
N ASN A 43 -19.00 -16.01 13.00
CA ASN A 43 -20.19 -15.30 12.53
C ASN A 43 -20.82 -15.98 11.32
N MET A 44 -20.00 -16.41 10.36
CA MET A 44 -20.44 -17.18 9.20
C MET A 44 -21.14 -18.47 9.60
N VAL A 45 -20.54 -19.29 10.47
CA VAL A 45 -21.14 -20.56 10.96
C VAL A 45 -22.46 -20.30 11.69
N SER A 46 -22.55 -19.21 12.45
CA SER A 46 -23.79 -18.82 13.13
C SER A 46 -24.90 -18.45 12.16
N TYR A 47 -24.55 -17.73 11.08
CA TYR A 47 -25.48 -17.35 10.02
C TYR A 47 -25.97 -18.58 9.22
N MET A 48 -25.07 -19.50 8.89
CA MET A 48 -25.39 -20.77 8.20
C MET A 48 -26.40 -21.63 8.95
N LYS A 49 -26.41 -21.62 10.29
CA LYS A 49 -27.36 -22.36 11.09
C LYS A 49 -28.78 -21.78 11.02
N THR A 50 -28.93 -20.51 10.62
CA THR A 50 -30.22 -19.80 10.59
C THR A 50 -30.78 -19.64 9.18
N SER A 51 -29.96 -19.72 8.15
CA SER A 51 -30.37 -19.60 6.73
C SER A 51 -30.11 -20.90 5.98
N SER A 52 -31.08 -21.33 5.18
CA SER A 52 -31.02 -22.56 4.36
C SER A 52 -30.44 -22.33 2.95
N GLU A 53 -29.83 -21.14 2.68
CA GLU A 53 -29.26 -20.81 1.38
C GLU A 53 -27.76 -21.09 1.31
N ASN A 54 -27.31 -21.43 0.12
CA ASN A 54 -25.92 -21.86 -0.16
C ASN A 54 -24.88 -20.77 0.07
N ASP A 55 -23.87 -21.10 0.85
CA ASP A 55 -22.98 -20.22 1.58
C ASP A 55 -21.74 -19.73 0.83
N TYR A 56 -21.70 -19.77 -0.52
CA TYR A 56 -20.60 -19.25 -1.32
C TYR A 56 -20.38 -17.73 -1.10
N ALA A 57 -21.47 -16.98 -0.88
CA ALA A 57 -21.37 -15.54 -0.61
C ALA A 57 -20.67 -15.24 0.73
N ALA A 58 -20.93 -16.06 1.75
CA ALA A 58 -20.32 -15.92 3.07
C ALA A 58 -18.82 -16.24 3.04
N LEU A 59 -18.40 -17.26 2.29
CA LEU A 59 -16.98 -17.61 2.08
C LEU A 59 -16.24 -16.52 1.32
N LEU A 60 -16.89 -15.97 0.31
CA LEU A 60 -16.33 -14.86 -0.46
C LEU A 60 -16.15 -13.62 0.42
N GLN A 61 -17.12 -13.32 1.28
CA GLN A 61 -17.03 -12.22 2.23
C GLN A 61 -15.92 -12.43 3.26
N LEU A 62 -15.70 -13.65 3.72
CA LEU A 62 -14.54 -14.00 4.56
C LEU A 62 -13.23 -13.66 3.85
N TYR A 63 -13.09 -14.09 2.59
CA TYR A 63 -11.90 -13.77 1.77
C TYR A 63 -11.68 -12.26 1.63
N LEU A 64 -12.72 -11.51 1.24
CA LEU A 64 -12.66 -10.07 1.07
C LEU A 64 -12.25 -9.36 2.37
N THR A 65 -12.83 -9.79 3.49
CA THR A 65 -12.55 -9.20 4.81
C THR A 65 -11.10 -9.45 5.23
N LEU A 66 -10.60 -10.69 5.06
CA LEU A 66 -9.21 -11.03 5.38
C LEU A 66 -8.21 -10.29 4.48
N ALA A 67 -8.48 -10.23 3.18
CA ALA A 67 -7.63 -9.52 2.23
C ALA A 67 -7.56 -8.02 2.52
N MET A 68 -8.71 -7.39 2.85
CA MET A 68 -8.72 -5.98 3.25
C MET A 68 -8.02 -5.75 4.59
N ALA A 69 -8.15 -6.67 5.56
CA ALA A 69 -7.43 -6.59 6.82
C ALA A 69 -5.91 -6.66 6.60
N GLU A 70 -5.43 -7.56 5.73
CA GLU A 70 -4.02 -7.65 5.36
C GLU A 70 -3.52 -6.38 4.67
N CYS A 71 -4.30 -5.84 3.74
CA CYS A 71 -3.99 -4.56 3.10
C CYS A 71 -3.84 -3.42 4.14
N LEU A 72 -4.75 -3.31 5.09
CA LEU A 72 -4.66 -2.32 6.17
C LEU A 72 -3.41 -2.52 7.04
N MET A 73 -3.05 -3.77 7.35
CA MET A 73 -1.80 -4.05 8.09
C MET A 73 -0.57 -3.58 7.32
N ILE A 74 -0.51 -3.78 6.00
CA ILE A 74 0.57 -3.28 5.14
C ILE A 74 0.62 -1.75 5.19
N VAL A 75 -0.53 -1.06 5.10
CA VAL A 75 -0.63 0.40 5.19
C VAL A 75 -0.03 0.95 6.49
N PHE A 76 -0.17 0.22 7.61
CA PHE A 76 0.39 0.64 8.89
C PHE A 76 1.88 0.27 9.05
N ILE A 77 2.31 -0.89 8.56
CA ILE A 77 3.66 -1.41 8.81
C ILE A 77 4.68 -0.84 7.82
N ALA A 78 4.30 -0.67 6.55
CA ALA A 78 5.23 -0.20 5.53
C ALA A 78 5.85 1.17 5.85
N PRO A 79 5.09 2.20 6.34
CA PRO A 79 5.70 3.47 6.75
C PRO A 79 6.65 3.34 7.95
N ALA A 80 6.38 2.42 8.88
CA ALA A 80 7.27 2.18 10.02
C ALA A 80 8.63 1.67 9.59
N LEU A 81 8.65 0.75 8.61
CA LEU A 81 9.88 0.11 8.12
C LEU A 81 10.63 0.99 7.11
N ALA A 82 9.92 1.61 6.18
CA ALA A 82 10.51 2.41 5.12
C ALA A 82 10.83 3.86 5.54
N GLY A 83 9.99 4.46 6.39
CA GLY A 83 10.05 5.87 6.74
C GLY A 83 11.29 6.27 7.51
N THR A 84 11.92 5.37 8.25
CA THR A 84 13.14 5.65 9.00
C THR A 84 14.42 5.20 8.28
N GLY A 85 14.31 4.44 7.19
CA GLY A 85 15.43 3.71 6.60
C GLY A 85 16.63 4.56 6.17
N ILE A 86 16.43 5.77 5.65
CA ILE A 86 17.50 6.67 5.21
C ILE A 86 17.88 7.66 6.31
N SER A 87 16.89 8.20 7.01
CA SER A 87 17.11 9.19 8.06
C SER A 87 17.90 8.60 9.24
N GLN A 88 17.68 7.35 9.60
CA GLN A 88 18.45 6.65 10.63
C GLN A 88 19.92 6.44 10.24
N GLU A 89 20.19 6.09 8.97
CA GLU A 89 21.56 6.01 8.48
C GLU A 89 22.26 7.37 8.51
N ARG A 90 21.49 8.46 8.27
CA ARG A 90 22.00 9.84 8.39
C ARG A 90 22.29 10.21 9.83
N GLU A 91 21.40 9.95 10.78
CA GLU A 91 21.62 10.20 12.20
C GLU A 91 22.87 9.46 12.75
N ASN A 92 23.11 8.26 12.25
CA ASN A 92 24.26 7.44 12.64
C ASN A 92 25.56 7.84 11.89
N GLY A 93 25.51 8.85 10.98
CA GLY A 93 26.68 9.27 10.18
C GLY A 93 27.05 8.29 9.05
N ASN A 94 26.38 7.16 8.93
CA ASN A 94 26.71 6.12 7.95
C ASN A 94 26.39 6.54 6.51
N LEU A 95 25.36 7.39 6.32
CA LEU A 95 24.93 7.83 4.99
C LEU A 95 26.06 8.62 4.29
N GLU A 96 26.78 9.47 5.02
CA GLU A 96 27.90 10.26 4.48
C GLU A 96 29.06 9.35 4.08
N LEU A 97 29.33 8.33 4.89
CA LEU A 97 30.31 7.29 4.58
C LEU A 97 29.97 6.54 3.31
N PHE A 98 28.72 6.11 3.13
CA PHE A 98 28.28 5.42 1.90
C PHE A 98 28.44 6.33 0.66
N LEU A 99 28.05 7.59 0.78
CA LEU A 99 28.16 8.53 -0.34
C LEU A 99 29.60 8.94 -0.65
N SER A 100 30.54 8.88 0.31
CA SER A 100 31.97 9.12 0.11
C SER A 100 32.70 7.91 -0.51
N THR A 101 32.24 6.68 -0.25
CA THR A 101 32.84 5.45 -0.81
C THR A 101 32.39 5.14 -2.26
N GLY A 102 31.76 6.09 -2.95
CA GLY A 102 31.39 5.94 -4.36
C GLY A 102 30.04 5.29 -4.63
N VAL A 103 29.26 4.94 -3.57
CA VAL A 103 27.88 4.46 -3.74
C VAL A 103 27.01 5.58 -4.30
N SER A 104 26.26 5.29 -5.36
CA SER A 104 25.36 6.26 -5.96
C SER A 104 24.08 6.46 -5.13
N PRO A 105 23.51 7.69 -5.10
CA PRO A 105 22.21 7.91 -4.43
C PRO A 105 21.11 6.97 -4.90
N TRP A 106 21.14 6.60 -6.19
CA TRP A 106 20.20 5.64 -6.77
C TRP A 106 20.32 4.23 -6.14
N GLN A 107 21.54 3.76 -5.90
CA GLN A 107 21.79 2.48 -5.22
C GLN A 107 21.29 2.49 -3.78
N VAL A 108 21.38 3.64 -3.09
CA VAL A 108 20.85 3.79 -1.72
C VAL A 108 19.33 3.66 -1.72
N ILE A 109 18.65 4.43 -2.57
CA ILE A 109 17.18 4.44 -2.65
C ILE A 109 16.66 3.06 -3.04
N LEU A 110 17.16 2.47 -4.13
CA LEU A 110 16.74 1.15 -4.58
C LEU A 110 17.07 0.05 -3.56
N GLY A 111 18.23 0.13 -2.92
CA GLY A 111 18.61 -0.83 -1.87
C GLY A 111 17.60 -0.84 -0.72
N LYS A 112 17.21 0.34 -0.24
CA LYS A 112 16.19 0.49 0.82
C LYS A 112 14.81 0.05 0.37
N LEU A 113 14.41 0.39 -0.86
CA LEU A 113 13.11 -0.03 -1.43
C LEU A 113 13.03 -1.56 -1.52
N VAL A 114 14.03 -2.20 -2.11
CA VAL A 114 14.07 -3.66 -2.25
C VAL A 114 14.10 -4.35 -0.89
N SER A 115 14.81 -3.79 0.09
CA SER A 115 14.83 -4.30 1.46
C SER A 115 13.44 -4.23 2.11
N CYS A 116 12.75 -3.09 1.99
CA CYS A 116 11.37 -2.93 2.48
C CYS A 116 10.41 -3.90 1.77
N MET A 117 10.48 -3.98 0.45
CA MET A 117 9.63 -4.89 -0.34
C MET A 117 9.85 -6.36 0.03
N ASN A 118 11.09 -6.77 0.31
CA ASN A 118 11.36 -8.13 0.77
C ASN A 118 10.69 -8.42 2.12
N MET A 119 10.68 -7.45 3.06
CA MET A 119 9.98 -7.60 4.34
C MET A 119 8.46 -7.68 4.14
N MET A 120 7.88 -6.86 3.25
CA MET A 120 6.45 -6.91 2.92
C MET A 120 6.10 -8.25 2.26
N PHE A 121 6.93 -8.74 1.35
CA PHE A 121 6.75 -10.04 0.72
C PHE A 121 6.72 -11.19 1.75
N VAL A 122 7.66 -11.21 2.70
CA VAL A 122 7.66 -12.20 3.78
C VAL A 122 6.38 -12.11 4.62
N LEU A 123 5.91 -10.90 4.93
CA LEU A 123 4.69 -10.67 5.70
C LEU A 123 3.46 -11.24 4.96
N ILE A 124 3.32 -10.96 3.66
CA ILE A 124 2.24 -11.49 2.82
C ILE A 124 2.31 -13.01 2.71
N VAL A 125 3.49 -13.59 2.52
CA VAL A 125 3.64 -15.05 2.39
C VAL A 125 3.33 -15.76 3.71
N THR A 126 3.66 -15.16 4.85
CA THR A 126 3.39 -15.77 6.17
C THR A 126 1.90 -15.73 6.55
N SER A 127 1.08 -14.90 5.91
CA SER A 127 -0.39 -14.87 6.09
C SER A 127 -1.11 -15.94 5.26
N LEU A 128 -0.50 -16.50 4.21
CA LEU A 128 -1.12 -17.47 3.31
C LEU A 128 -1.75 -18.70 4.00
N PRO A 129 -1.19 -19.26 5.10
CA PRO A 129 -1.84 -20.34 5.82
C PRO A 129 -3.25 -19.98 6.32
N VAL A 130 -3.49 -18.72 6.68
CA VAL A 130 -4.83 -18.26 7.10
C VAL A 130 -5.78 -18.24 5.91
N PHE A 131 -5.31 -17.80 4.74
CA PHE A 131 -6.09 -17.83 3.50
C PHE A 131 -6.38 -19.24 3.00
N SER A 132 -5.58 -20.24 3.39
CA SER A 132 -5.84 -21.64 3.03
C SER A 132 -7.19 -22.15 3.53
N LEU A 133 -7.73 -21.59 4.61
CA LEU A 133 -9.06 -21.90 5.10
C LEU A 133 -10.14 -21.60 4.04
N VAL A 134 -10.01 -20.46 3.35
CA VAL A 134 -10.97 -20.08 2.29
C VAL A 134 -10.86 -21.01 1.08
N PHE A 135 -9.63 -21.47 0.78
CA PHE A 135 -9.37 -22.44 -0.29
C PHE A 135 -10.01 -23.81 -0.05
N VAL A 136 -9.89 -24.33 1.16
CA VAL A 136 -10.44 -25.64 1.53
C VAL A 136 -11.95 -25.70 1.34
N TYR A 137 -12.62 -24.58 1.56
CA TYR A 137 -14.08 -24.48 1.37
C TYR A 137 -14.50 -24.09 -0.06
N GLY A 138 -13.55 -23.88 -0.99
CA GLY A 138 -13.84 -23.75 -2.43
C GLY A 138 -14.32 -22.38 -2.91
N GLY A 139 -14.16 -21.32 -2.11
CA GLY A 139 -14.66 -19.98 -2.44
C GLY A 139 -13.82 -19.17 -3.44
N VAL A 140 -12.55 -19.51 -3.63
CA VAL A 140 -11.56 -18.68 -4.38
C VAL A 140 -10.65 -19.56 -5.23
N GLN A 141 -10.32 -19.10 -6.43
CA GLN A 141 -9.39 -19.78 -7.34
C GLN A 141 -7.93 -19.40 -7.05
N MET A 142 -6.98 -20.27 -7.38
CA MET A 142 -5.55 -19.98 -7.25
C MET A 142 -5.12 -18.72 -8.02
N ARG A 143 -5.75 -18.46 -9.16
CA ARG A 143 -5.51 -17.25 -9.96
C ARG A 143 -5.87 -15.98 -9.18
N ASP A 144 -6.95 -16.01 -8.43
CA ASP A 144 -7.43 -14.86 -7.66
C ASP A 144 -6.49 -14.57 -6.49
N LEU A 145 -5.96 -15.62 -5.84
CA LEU A 145 -4.93 -15.47 -4.81
C LEU A 145 -3.64 -14.83 -5.35
N ILE A 146 -3.15 -15.30 -6.51
CA ILE A 146 -1.96 -14.72 -7.14
C ILE A 146 -2.20 -13.26 -7.52
N ALA A 147 -3.37 -12.94 -8.04
CA ALA A 147 -3.75 -11.56 -8.35
C ALA A 147 -3.82 -10.69 -7.07
N MET A 148 -4.41 -11.19 -5.99
CA MET A 148 -4.44 -10.52 -4.69
C MET A 148 -3.03 -10.21 -4.17
N ILE A 149 -2.15 -11.21 -4.13
CA ILE A 149 -0.75 -11.03 -3.71
C ILE A 149 -0.03 -9.99 -4.58
N SER A 150 -0.23 -10.05 -5.90
CA SER A 150 0.41 -9.13 -6.85
C SER A 150 -0.02 -7.69 -6.59
N VAL A 151 -1.31 -7.45 -6.34
CA VAL A 151 -1.81 -6.10 -6.06
C VAL A 151 -1.41 -5.64 -4.65
N LEU A 152 -1.38 -6.52 -3.64
CA LEU A 152 -0.82 -6.18 -2.32
C LEU A 152 0.64 -5.74 -2.40
N LEU A 153 1.44 -6.36 -3.26
CA LEU A 153 2.82 -5.93 -3.49
C LEU A 153 2.89 -4.56 -4.18
N ILE A 154 1.95 -4.24 -5.08
CA ILE A 154 1.87 -2.90 -5.69
C ILE A 154 1.48 -1.86 -4.64
N VAL A 155 0.50 -2.14 -3.78
CA VAL A 155 0.13 -1.29 -2.64
C VAL A 155 1.33 -1.05 -1.72
N ALA A 156 2.05 -2.12 -1.35
CA ALA A 156 3.25 -2.03 -0.53
C ALA A 156 4.34 -1.19 -1.20
N LEU A 157 4.51 -1.32 -2.52
CA LEU A 157 5.50 -0.57 -3.30
C LEU A 157 5.22 0.93 -3.25
N GLU A 158 3.97 1.35 -3.45
CA GLU A 158 3.57 2.76 -3.42
C GLU A 158 3.76 3.36 -2.02
N ILE A 159 3.31 2.66 -0.97
CA ILE A 159 3.47 3.12 0.41
C ILE A 159 4.94 3.18 0.82
N CYS A 160 5.76 2.19 0.45
CA CYS A 160 7.19 2.19 0.72
C CYS A 160 7.92 3.29 -0.04
N SER A 161 7.60 3.56 -1.30
CA SER A 161 8.25 4.61 -2.10
C SER A 161 7.99 6.00 -1.53
N LEU A 162 6.74 6.31 -1.17
CA LEU A 162 6.36 7.55 -0.50
C LEU A 162 7.06 7.72 0.85
N SER A 163 7.13 6.63 1.63
CA SER A 163 7.81 6.64 2.94
C SER A 163 9.32 6.83 2.82
N ILE A 164 9.96 6.25 1.81
CA ILE A 164 11.38 6.44 1.51
C ILE A 164 11.64 7.89 1.07
N LEU A 165 10.76 8.47 0.27
CA LEU A 165 10.84 9.88 -0.12
C LEU A 165 10.84 10.79 1.13
N CYS A 166 9.92 10.58 2.07
CA CYS A 166 9.88 11.30 3.35
C CYS A 166 11.18 11.11 4.15
N SER A 167 11.70 9.89 4.19
CA SER A 167 12.96 9.56 4.88
C SER A 167 14.18 10.25 4.25
N ALA A 168 14.23 10.35 2.92
CA ALA A 168 15.29 11.06 2.21
C ALA A 168 15.30 12.57 2.50
N GLY A 169 14.11 13.17 2.68
CA GLY A 169 13.92 14.59 3.01
C GLY A 169 14.31 14.94 4.44
N ALA A 170 13.93 14.11 5.39
CA ALA A 170 14.05 14.37 6.82
C ALA A 170 15.50 14.25 7.33
N ASN A 171 15.83 15.04 8.35
CA ASN A 171 17.15 15.01 8.98
C ASN A 171 17.19 14.06 10.20
N ARG A 172 16.04 13.82 10.85
CA ARG A 172 15.92 12.92 12.01
C ARG A 172 14.88 11.84 11.74
N SER A 173 15.12 10.65 12.25
CA SER A 173 14.26 9.47 12.04
C SER A 173 12.84 9.65 12.58
N VAL A 174 12.66 10.36 13.71
CA VAL A 174 11.34 10.66 14.27
C VAL A 174 10.50 11.51 13.31
N TYR A 175 11.07 12.59 12.75
CA TYR A 175 10.35 13.43 11.78
C TYR A 175 10.10 12.71 10.46
N ALA A 176 11.02 11.83 10.06
CA ALA A 176 10.86 10.99 8.89
C ALA A 176 9.67 10.02 9.06
N ALA A 177 9.57 9.34 10.19
CA ALA A 177 8.46 8.47 10.49
C ALA A 177 7.13 9.21 10.52
N LEU A 178 7.06 10.36 11.23
CA LEU A 178 5.85 11.18 11.31
C LEU A 178 5.40 11.66 9.93
N SER A 179 6.34 12.17 9.11
CA SER A 179 6.02 12.62 7.75
C SER A 179 5.59 11.46 6.84
N ALA A 180 6.19 10.27 6.98
CA ALA A 180 5.80 9.09 6.24
C ALA A 180 4.37 8.64 6.58
N TYR A 181 4.01 8.58 7.85
CA TYR A 181 2.64 8.28 8.26
C TYR A 181 1.65 9.38 7.82
N ALA A 182 2.00 10.65 8.00
CA ALA A 182 1.14 11.77 7.61
C ALA A 182 0.89 11.79 6.09
N SER A 183 1.93 11.62 5.28
CA SER A 183 1.80 11.61 3.82
C SER A 183 0.96 10.41 3.32
N ASN A 184 1.17 9.22 3.88
CA ASN A 184 0.35 8.05 3.54
C ASN A 184 -1.11 8.22 4.01
N LEU A 185 -1.34 8.81 5.19
CA LEU A 185 -2.68 9.12 5.66
C LEU A 185 -3.39 10.15 4.75
N ILE A 186 -2.67 11.16 4.27
CA ILE A 186 -3.22 12.14 3.32
C ILE A 186 -3.51 11.48 1.97
N LEU A 187 -2.62 10.62 1.48
CA LEU A 187 -2.84 9.91 0.22
C LEU A 187 -4.08 9.00 0.30
N ILE A 188 -4.21 8.18 1.32
CA ILE A 188 -5.28 7.20 1.45
C ILE A 188 -6.54 7.84 2.05
N GLY A 189 -6.44 8.45 3.21
CA GLY A 189 -7.57 9.04 3.93
C GLY A 189 -8.06 10.34 3.29
N GLY A 190 -7.14 11.19 2.82
CA GLY A 190 -7.47 12.46 2.17
C GLY A 190 -8.24 12.25 0.86
N THR A 191 -7.84 11.32 0.01
CA THR A 191 -8.57 11.02 -1.24
C THR A 191 -9.95 10.44 -0.98
N LEU A 192 -10.09 9.56 0.03
CA LEU A 192 -11.40 9.06 0.48
C LEU A 192 -12.25 10.18 1.08
N PHE A 193 -11.66 11.06 1.89
CA PHE A 193 -12.37 12.18 2.48
C PHE A 193 -12.90 13.14 1.41
N VAL A 194 -12.09 13.50 0.42
CA VAL A 194 -12.52 14.36 -0.71
C VAL A 194 -13.64 13.69 -1.51
N HIS A 195 -13.60 12.37 -1.67
CA HIS A 195 -14.68 11.63 -2.31
C HIS A 195 -15.98 11.67 -1.48
N LEU A 196 -15.90 11.52 -0.14
CA LEU A 196 -17.05 11.49 0.75
C LEU A 196 -17.55 12.89 1.16
N ALA A 197 -16.70 13.93 1.08
CA ALA A 197 -17.04 15.28 1.54
C ALA A 197 -18.33 15.85 0.94
N PRO A 198 -18.65 15.67 -0.35
CA PRO A 198 -19.91 16.17 -0.91
C PRO A 198 -21.14 15.57 -0.25
N SER A 199 -21.14 14.27 0.11
CA SER A 199 -22.28 13.65 0.79
C SER A 199 -22.50 14.16 2.21
N LEU A 200 -21.43 14.63 2.85
CA LEU A 200 -21.50 15.21 4.19
C LEU A 200 -21.99 16.66 4.18
N LEU A 201 -21.73 17.39 3.08
CA LEU A 201 -22.03 18.82 2.96
C LEU A 201 -23.36 19.13 2.30
N TYR A 202 -23.85 18.24 1.42
CA TYR A 202 -25.06 18.46 0.65
C TYR A 202 -26.14 17.44 1.02
N SER A 203 -27.36 17.94 1.15
CA SER A 203 -28.55 17.09 1.36
C SER A 203 -28.82 16.22 0.13
N SER A 204 -29.33 15.03 0.34
CA SER A 204 -29.66 14.05 -0.74
C SER A 204 -30.57 14.57 -1.84
N SER A 205 -31.31 15.66 -1.60
CA SER A 205 -32.17 16.31 -2.59
C SER A 205 -31.39 16.99 -3.75
N VAL A 206 -30.14 17.38 -3.51
CA VAL A 206 -29.30 18.05 -4.55
C VAL A 206 -28.68 17.03 -5.49
N TYR A 207 -28.52 15.78 -5.06
CA TYR A 207 -27.92 14.71 -5.89
C TYR A 207 -28.94 14.05 -6.84
N GLY A 208 -30.24 14.14 -6.54
CA GLY A 208 -31.30 13.55 -7.37
C GLY A 208 -31.42 14.15 -8.78
N ASP A 209 -30.96 15.38 -8.97
CA ASP A 209 -31.02 16.11 -10.25
C ASP A 209 -29.83 15.84 -11.20
N GLN A 210 -28.84 15.05 -10.77
CA GLN A 210 -27.62 14.78 -11.56
C GLN A 210 -27.72 13.52 -12.43
N LEU A 211 -28.91 13.07 -12.79
CA LEU A 211 -29.12 11.90 -13.66
C LEU A 211 -28.37 12.09 -15.01
N GLY A 212 -27.31 11.26 -15.20
CA GLY A 212 -26.55 11.25 -16.45
C GLY A 212 -25.50 12.33 -16.58
N SER A 213 -25.16 13.05 -15.49
CA SER A 213 -24.07 14.02 -15.49
C SER A 213 -22.68 13.35 -15.63
N PRO A 214 -21.66 14.07 -16.15
CA PRO A 214 -20.31 13.56 -16.19
C PRO A 214 -19.75 13.38 -14.76
N VAL A 215 -18.91 12.36 -14.58
CA VAL A 215 -18.22 12.10 -13.28
C VAL A 215 -17.42 13.33 -12.88
N SER A 216 -17.61 13.81 -11.65
CA SER A 216 -16.91 14.99 -11.15
C SER A 216 -15.42 14.72 -10.99
N TRP A 217 -14.60 15.76 -11.20
CA TRP A 217 -13.13 15.64 -11.21
C TRP A 217 -12.52 15.07 -9.92
N TYR A 218 -13.14 15.32 -8.77
CA TYR A 218 -12.62 14.86 -7.47
C TYR A 218 -12.71 13.35 -7.30
N HIS A 219 -13.60 12.65 -8.02
CA HIS A 219 -13.63 11.18 -7.99
C HIS A 219 -12.38 10.56 -8.63
N TYR A 220 -11.77 11.25 -9.60
CA TYR A 220 -10.53 10.76 -10.22
C TYR A 220 -9.32 10.79 -9.30
N LEU A 221 -9.37 11.50 -8.15
CA LEU A 221 -8.36 11.39 -7.10
C LEU A 221 -8.28 9.98 -6.51
N LEU A 222 -9.37 9.20 -6.56
CA LEU A 222 -9.36 7.80 -6.13
C LEU A 222 -8.44 6.91 -6.99
N LEU A 223 -8.07 7.33 -8.22
CA LEU A 223 -7.07 6.63 -9.05
C LEU A 223 -5.68 6.59 -8.40
N THR A 224 -5.36 7.56 -7.56
CA THR A 224 -4.09 7.63 -6.84
C THR A 224 -4.11 6.84 -5.54
N ASN A 225 -5.26 6.26 -5.16
CA ASN A 225 -5.40 5.56 -3.89
C ASN A 225 -5.17 4.05 -4.07
N PRO A 226 -4.07 3.50 -3.54
CA PRO A 226 -3.76 2.09 -3.70
C PRO A 226 -4.77 1.16 -3.02
N VAL A 227 -5.38 1.59 -1.90
CA VAL A 227 -6.38 0.80 -1.17
C VAL A 227 -7.68 0.68 -1.97
N VAL A 228 -8.09 1.76 -2.67
CA VAL A 228 -9.27 1.74 -3.55
C VAL A 228 -9.03 0.82 -4.75
N THR A 229 -7.83 0.83 -5.32
CA THR A 229 -7.45 -0.09 -6.41
C THR A 229 -7.50 -1.54 -5.93
N PHE A 230 -6.96 -1.82 -4.75
CA PHE A 230 -7.03 -3.14 -4.15
C PHE A 230 -8.48 -3.60 -3.91
N TYR A 231 -9.30 -2.73 -3.32
CA TYR A 231 -10.74 -2.97 -3.14
C TYR A 231 -11.43 -3.29 -4.47
N GLY A 232 -11.11 -2.56 -5.53
CA GLY A 232 -11.65 -2.81 -6.86
C GLY A 232 -11.27 -4.17 -7.42
N VAL A 233 -10.02 -4.61 -7.25
CA VAL A 233 -9.57 -5.94 -7.68
C VAL A 233 -10.28 -7.04 -6.92
N LEU A 234 -10.42 -6.92 -5.61
CA LEU A 234 -11.15 -7.90 -4.78
C LEU A 234 -12.61 -8.04 -5.20
N ASN A 235 -13.30 -6.91 -5.42
CA ASN A 235 -14.70 -6.95 -5.87
C ASN A 235 -14.84 -7.49 -7.28
N TYR A 236 -13.88 -7.23 -8.17
CA TYR A 236 -13.84 -7.85 -9.49
C TYR A 236 -13.74 -9.38 -9.40
N GLN A 237 -12.93 -9.90 -8.50
CA GLN A 237 -12.83 -11.34 -8.20
C GLN A 237 -14.14 -11.90 -7.61
N ALA A 238 -14.84 -11.09 -6.81
CA ALA A 238 -16.17 -11.41 -6.27
C ALA A 238 -17.31 -11.37 -7.31
N GLY A 239 -17.01 -11.09 -8.57
CA GLY A 239 -18.00 -10.98 -9.65
C GLY A 239 -18.63 -9.60 -9.79
N SER A 240 -18.34 -8.66 -8.90
CA SER A 240 -18.84 -7.28 -8.95
C SER A 240 -17.92 -6.39 -9.77
N ARG A 241 -18.08 -6.39 -11.09
CA ARG A 241 -17.27 -5.60 -12.04
C ARG A 241 -17.51 -4.09 -11.94
N SER A 242 -18.61 -3.68 -11.37
CA SER A 242 -19.05 -2.28 -11.24
C SER A 242 -18.78 -1.68 -9.86
N ALA A 243 -18.19 -2.41 -8.91
CA ALA A 243 -18.10 -2.01 -7.51
C ALA A 243 -17.50 -0.61 -7.29
N ILE A 244 -16.46 -0.23 -8.05
CA ILE A 244 -15.88 1.12 -7.96
C ILE A 244 -16.84 2.16 -8.57
N PHE A 245 -17.49 1.84 -9.68
CA PHE A 245 -18.46 2.73 -10.29
C PHE A 245 -19.70 2.89 -9.40
N ASP A 246 -20.14 1.81 -8.73
CA ASP A 246 -21.23 1.83 -7.77
C ASP A 246 -20.86 2.67 -6.53
N MET A 247 -19.61 2.61 -6.09
CA MET A 247 -19.07 3.46 -5.02
C MET A 247 -19.12 4.95 -5.44
N ILE A 248 -18.75 5.27 -6.68
CA ILE A 248 -18.85 6.63 -7.23
C ILE A 248 -20.32 7.05 -7.36
N ASN A 249 -21.18 6.16 -7.87
CA ASN A 249 -22.61 6.42 -8.05
C ASN A 249 -23.40 6.53 -6.75
N TYR A 250 -22.90 6.02 -5.65
CA TYR A 250 -23.52 6.23 -4.35
C TYR A 250 -23.65 7.72 -3.99
N MET A 251 -22.79 8.56 -4.60
CA MET A 251 -22.78 10.02 -4.44
C MET A 251 -23.55 10.78 -5.53
N GLY A 252 -24.09 10.10 -6.55
CA GLY A 252 -24.83 10.72 -7.65
C GLY A 252 -24.99 9.77 -8.84
N ASN A 253 -25.97 10.01 -9.69
CA ASN A 253 -26.20 9.19 -10.89
C ASN A 253 -25.33 9.67 -12.05
N TYR A 254 -24.03 9.29 -12.04
CA TYR A 254 -23.09 9.65 -13.08
C TYR A 254 -23.17 8.74 -14.30
N LYS A 255 -22.84 9.29 -15.48
CA LYS A 255 -22.69 8.51 -16.72
C LYS A 255 -21.33 7.86 -16.76
N GLN A 256 -21.29 6.57 -17.06
CA GLN A 256 -20.04 5.86 -17.31
C GLN A 256 -19.25 6.49 -18.47
N ASN A 257 -17.95 6.63 -18.28
CA ASN A 257 -17.02 7.06 -19.32
C ASN A 257 -15.90 6.01 -19.48
N TRP A 258 -15.01 6.24 -20.45
CA TRP A 258 -13.92 5.31 -20.75
C TRP A 258 -13.03 5.03 -19.53
N VAL A 259 -12.72 6.03 -18.70
CA VAL A 259 -11.89 5.88 -17.48
C VAL A 259 -12.59 5.02 -16.44
N THR A 260 -13.90 5.23 -16.21
CA THR A 260 -14.66 4.43 -15.23
C THR A 260 -14.84 2.98 -15.68
N GLN A 261 -14.90 2.73 -17.00
CA GLN A 261 -14.94 1.37 -17.55
C GLN A 261 -13.60 0.64 -17.42
N HIS A 262 -12.47 1.36 -17.52
CA HIS A 262 -11.11 0.82 -17.44
C HIS A 262 -10.39 1.27 -16.17
N TRP A 263 -11.12 1.36 -15.06
CA TRP A 263 -10.59 1.93 -13.81
C TRP A 263 -9.31 1.25 -13.33
N LEU A 264 -9.31 -0.09 -13.24
CA LEU A 264 -8.18 -0.84 -12.71
C LEU A 264 -6.89 -0.63 -13.50
N PRO A 265 -6.84 -0.81 -14.84
CA PRO A 265 -5.61 -0.56 -15.58
C PRO A 265 -5.18 0.91 -15.53
N VAL A 266 -6.11 1.86 -15.53
CA VAL A 266 -5.79 3.29 -15.44
C VAL A 266 -5.20 3.63 -14.08
N SER A 267 -5.78 3.14 -12.97
CA SER A 267 -5.24 3.38 -11.63
C SER A 267 -3.86 2.77 -11.44
N LEU A 268 -3.60 1.55 -11.94
CA LEU A 268 -2.28 0.93 -11.88
C LEU A 268 -1.22 1.75 -12.65
N LEU A 269 -1.57 2.32 -13.81
CA LEU A 269 -0.67 3.19 -14.57
C LEU A 269 -0.38 4.50 -13.83
N VAL A 270 -1.40 5.12 -13.23
CA VAL A 270 -1.25 6.33 -12.43
C VAL A 270 -0.36 6.07 -11.22
N GLN A 271 -0.60 4.99 -10.49
CA GLN A 271 0.21 4.60 -9.33
C GLN A 271 1.66 4.29 -9.71
N ALA A 272 1.89 3.59 -10.83
CA ALA A 272 3.25 3.36 -11.33
C ALA A 272 3.99 4.67 -11.67
N ALA A 273 3.28 5.65 -12.25
CA ALA A 273 3.84 6.97 -12.53
C ALA A 273 4.17 7.74 -11.23
N ILE A 274 3.30 7.65 -10.20
CA ILE A 274 3.53 8.25 -8.88
C ILE A 274 4.77 7.63 -8.24
N VAL A 275 4.87 6.30 -8.17
CA VAL A 275 6.04 5.59 -7.63
C VAL A 275 7.34 6.02 -8.35
N ALA A 276 7.32 6.08 -9.68
CA ALA A 276 8.47 6.52 -10.45
C ALA A 276 8.88 7.95 -10.10
N PHE A 277 7.91 8.86 -9.99
CA PHE A 277 8.15 10.25 -9.59
C PHE A 277 8.73 10.34 -8.16
N GLU A 278 8.17 9.63 -7.20
CA GLU A 278 8.62 9.60 -5.81
C GLU A 278 10.08 9.12 -5.69
N LEU A 279 10.43 8.04 -6.39
CA LEU A 279 11.79 7.50 -6.39
C LEU A 279 12.79 8.47 -7.04
N LEU A 280 12.43 9.06 -8.20
CA LEU A 280 13.26 10.05 -8.86
C LEU A 280 13.48 11.28 -7.98
N TYR A 281 12.43 11.75 -7.30
CA TYR A 281 12.51 12.90 -6.42
C TYR A 281 13.33 12.60 -5.16
N ALA A 282 13.21 11.40 -4.58
CA ALA A 282 14.04 10.94 -3.46
C ALA A 282 15.53 10.91 -3.83
N VAL A 283 15.86 10.41 -5.02
CA VAL A 283 17.24 10.44 -5.56
C VAL A 283 17.73 11.86 -5.74
N HIS A 284 16.90 12.76 -6.27
CA HIS A 284 17.25 14.17 -6.45
C HIS A 284 17.58 14.86 -5.12
N ILE A 285 16.79 14.60 -4.07
CA ILE A 285 17.04 15.12 -2.71
C ILE A 285 18.41 14.66 -2.21
N LEU A 286 18.75 13.38 -2.32
CA LEU A 286 20.03 12.86 -1.86
C LEU A 286 21.20 13.43 -2.68
N TYR A 287 21.00 13.64 -3.99
CA TYR A 287 22.03 14.22 -4.86
C TYR A 287 22.30 15.69 -4.51
N SER A 288 21.26 16.47 -4.25
CA SER A 288 21.36 17.87 -3.84
C SER A 288 22.09 18.02 -2.51
N LYS A 289 21.75 17.19 -1.51
CA LYS A 289 22.44 17.18 -0.20
C LYS A 289 23.92 16.77 -0.31
N ARG A 290 24.25 15.82 -1.20
CA ARG A 290 25.64 15.46 -1.49
C ARG A 290 26.45 16.64 -2.00
N LYS A 291 25.91 17.45 -2.93
CA LYS A 291 26.59 18.65 -3.45
C LYS A 291 26.80 19.73 -2.39
N GLY A 292 25.86 19.91 -1.46
CA GLY A 292 25.97 20.86 -0.35
C GLY A 292 27.14 20.53 0.57
N ASN A 293 27.28 19.29 1.01
CA ASN A 293 28.37 18.84 1.87
C ASN A 293 29.76 19.01 1.22
N TYR A 294 29.90 18.73 -0.09
CA TYR A 294 31.16 18.96 -0.80
C TYR A 294 31.56 20.44 -0.89
N ARG A 295 30.57 21.36 -0.90
CA ARG A 295 30.86 22.82 -0.89
C ARG A 295 31.36 23.29 0.48
N GLU A 296 30.78 22.79 1.58
CA GLU A 296 31.23 23.16 2.92
C GLU A 296 32.64 22.65 3.26
N ILE A 297 32.97 21.42 2.80
CA ILE A 297 34.32 20.85 2.99
C ILE A 297 35.39 21.64 2.20
N ARG A 298 35.02 22.23 1.07
CA ARG A 298 35.96 23.03 0.21
C ARG A 298 36.18 24.45 0.72
N LEU A 299 35.33 24.93 1.63
CA LEU A 299 35.36 26.26 2.21
C LEU A 299 36.01 26.30 3.62
N ARG A 300 36.31 25.14 4.16
CA ARG A 300 37.11 24.91 5.39
C ARG A 300 38.53 24.52 5.05
#